data_07b20fab090dc19851b97ec8e893e968
#
_entry.id   07b20fab090dc19851b97ec8e893e968
#
_cell.length_a   1.000
_cell.length_b   1.000
_cell.length_c   1.000
_cell.angle_alpha   90.00
_cell.angle_beta   90.00
_cell.angle_gamma   90.00
#
_symmetry.space_group_name_H-M   'P 1'
#
loop_
_entity.id
_entity.type
_entity.pdbx_description
1 polymer ?
#
loop_
_entity_poly.entity_id
_entity_poly.type
_entity_poly.pdbx_seq_one_letter_code
_entity_poly.pdbx_strand_id
1 'polypeptide(L)'
;MSATVIEKVRTSNLWTVASALPQADGALTFIWWLVLVLRGLLPAVFAIAMGVLVGAVQQKADLTGPLAFFGCVFVLLQILPPIHKAVGANLGNRTAAWLYDKLTTACVLPPGMGHLENPKLTTDLTMARDFDLGITGPPMFISMDFIAAGLVELVGGIASVVLVAVFMWWAAILLAGAWIATHWLLRESAIWRDRNTEEVRQAQRHADYAYRLAVEPAGAKELRLFGLADWVVERFRSRRRQLFELRWEATRLRERPLVWSVLLVLGANLIVFWAMAMSALDGHLALARLVTFASAVIGTSMIAFGGLSWALDGTAAPISAVLRLEGTMAKEGALVSGREAARGMPAREIRFRNVTFAYAQATEPVLQDFDLTIPAGSSLAIVGQNGAGKTTMAKLLCRLYDPQHGSIEVDGKDIRTLAIGDWRSRITAVFQDFIRFELSVRENVAPAGAPDALIRQSLGDAGLGHLTHLDTILARGYPDGTDLSGGQWQRIALARALCAVRFGAGLVLLDEPTAQLDVRGEAEIFGRILAATRQVTTILISHRFSTVRQADRICVLEHGRVVELGSHDELRALGGRYKTMFELQASRFEEEATLDVLD
;
A
#
# COMPACT_ATOMS: atom_id res chain seq x y z
N MET A 1 -32.02 12.25 -19.35
CA MET A 1 -30.54 12.20 -19.22
C MET A 1 -30.15 10.73 -19.29
N SER A 2 -29.45 10.30 -20.34
CA SER A 2 -29.23 8.88 -20.64
C SER A 2 -28.32 8.21 -19.60
N ALA A 3 -28.51 6.90 -19.38
CA ALA A 3 -27.71 6.07 -18.46
C ALA A 3 -26.18 6.26 -18.66
N THR A 4 -25.76 6.50 -19.88
CA THR A 4 -24.37 6.79 -20.28
C THR A 4 -23.79 8.06 -19.65
N VAL A 5 -24.59 9.11 -19.39
CA VAL A 5 -24.10 10.36 -18.77
C VAL A 5 -23.88 10.16 -17.27
N ILE A 6 -24.79 9.42 -16.61
CA ILE A 6 -24.66 9.11 -15.17
C ILE A 6 -23.46 8.23 -14.93
N GLU A 7 -23.20 7.25 -15.80
CA GLU A 7 -22.04 6.36 -15.72
C GLU A 7 -20.73 7.14 -15.93
N LYS A 8 -20.72 8.07 -16.89
CA LYS A 8 -19.55 8.94 -17.16
C LYS A 8 -19.25 9.93 -16.01
N VAL A 9 -20.28 10.38 -15.30
CA VAL A 9 -20.10 11.21 -14.08
C VAL A 9 -19.58 10.35 -12.93
N ARG A 10 -20.08 9.13 -12.73
CA ARG A 10 -19.63 8.21 -11.69
C ARG A 10 -18.19 7.74 -11.84
N THR A 11 -17.70 7.68 -13.07
CA THR A 11 -16.30 7.31 -13.37
C THR A 11 -15.36 8.51 -13.39
N SER A 12 -15.86 9.74 -13.17
CA SER A 12 -15.02 10.94 -13.15
C SER A 12 -14.18 11.02 -11.87
N ASN A 13 -12.96 11.54 -12.00
CA ASN A 13 -12.04 11.74 -10.87
C ASN A 13 -12.63 12.66 -9.78
N LEU A 14 -13.44 13.66 -10.20
CA LEU A 14 -14.16 14.53 -9.26
C LEU A 14 -15.15 13.74 -8.40
N TRP A 15 -15.90 12.83 -9.00
CA TRP A 15 -16.86 12.00 -8.27
C TRP A 15 -16.17 11.05 -7.31
N THR A 16 -15.06 10.45 -7.74
CA THR A 16 -14.26 9.56 -6.90
C THR A 16 -13.78 10.28 -5.63
N VAL A 17 -13.21 11.48 -5.78
CA VAL A 17 -12.78 12.29 -4.64
C VAL A 17 -13.98 12.72 -3.79
N ALA A 18 -15.02 13.31 -4.41
CA ALA A 18 -16.19 13.83 -3.69
C ALA A 18 -16.95 12.74 -2.92
N SER A 19 -16.98 11.51 -3.42
CA SER A 19 -17.64 10.37 -2.74
C SER A 19 -16.80 9.75 -1.61
N ALA A 20 -15.48 9.91 -1.64
CA ALA A 20 -14.58 9.42 -0.61
C ALA A 20 -14.53 10.33 0.63
N LEU A 21 -14.54 11.65 0.43
CA LEU A 21 -14.42 12.63 1.52
C LEU A 21 -15.44 12.44 2.67
N PRO A 22 -16.74 12.24 2.42
CA PRO A 22 -17.73 12.02 3.50
C PRO A 22 -17.50 10.73 4.28
N GLN A 23 -16.84 9.73 3.68
CA GLN A 23 -16.52 8.46 4.34
C GLN A 23 -15.36 8.63 5.32
N ALA A 24 -14.46 9.58 5.07
CA ALA A 24 -13.38 9.91 5.97
C ALA A 24 -13.86 10.81 7.13
N ASP A 25 -14.59 11.88 6.81
CA ASP A 25 -15.20 12.78 7.80
C ASP A 25 -16.35 13.58 7.17
N GLY A 26 -17.58 13.24 7.53
CA GLY A 26 -18.77 13.88 6.97
C GLY A 26 -18.93 15.34 7.40
N ALA A 27 -18.60 15.69 8.65
CA ALA A 27 -18.76 17.04 9.18
C ALA A 27 -17.77 18.02 8.54
N LEU A 28 -16.49 17.65 8.49
CA LEU A 28 -15.48 18.46 7.82
C LEU A 28 -15.73 18.58 6.32
N THR A 29 -16.24 17.54 5.68
CA THR A 29 -16.62 17.57 4.25
C THR A 29 -17.73 18.59 4.02
N PHE A 30 -18.76 18.60 4.87
CA PHE A 30 -19.84 19.59 4.76
C PHE A 30 -19.32 21.02 4.92
N ILE A 31 -18.52 21.29 5.95
CA ILE A 31 -17.91 22.61 6.19
C ILE A 31 -17.03 23.02 4.99
N TRP A 32 -16.22 22.10 4.46
CA TRP A 32 -15.35 22.36 3.33
C TRP A 32 -16.13 22.77 2.08
N TRP A 33 -17.22 22.07 1.74
CA TRP A 33 -18.10 22.41 0.62
C TRP A 33 -18.84 23.73 0.84
N LEU A 34 -19.31 23.98 2.06
CA LEU A 34 -19.98 25.24 2.40
C LEU A 34 -19.05 26.44 2.21
N VAL A 35 -17.85 26.36 2.77
CA VAL A 35 -16.84 27.44 2.64
C VAL A 35 -16.37 27.58 1.18
N LEU A 36 -16.28 26.47 0.43
CA LEU A 36 -15.96 26.49 -1.01
C LEU A 36 -16.97 27.32 -1.80
N VAL A 37 -18.27 27.03 -1.64
CA VAL A 37 -19.35 27.74 -2.33
C VAL A 37 -19.36 29.21 -1.93
N LEU A 38 -19.22 29.49 -0.63
CA LEU A 38 -19.19 30.86 -0.13
C LEU A 38 -18.03 31.65 -0.72
N ARG A 39 -16.81 31.09 -0.72
CA ARG A 39 -15.63 31.70 -1.35
C ARG A 39 -15.81 31.92 -2.86
N GLY A 40 -16.43 30.95 -3.55
CA GLY A 40 -16.67 31.06 -4.99
C GLY A 40 -17.65 32.18 -5.36
N LEU A 41 -18.65 32.45 -4.52
CA LEU A 41 -19.64 33.52 -4.76
C LEU A 41 -19.10 34.90 -4.40
N LEU A 42 -18.17 35.02 -3.46
CA LEU A 42 -17.67 36.28 -2.95
C LEU A 42 -17.14 37.26 -4.02
N PRO A 43 -16.40 36.86 -5.08
CA PRO A 43 -15.95 37.79 -6.13
C PRO A 43 -17.11 38.47 -6.86
N ALA A 44 -18.19 37.73 -7.15
CA ALA A 44 -19.39 38.32 -7.78
C ALA A 44 -20.14 39.28 -6.81
N VAL A 45 -20.24 38.89 -5.53
CA VAL A 45 -20.83 39.74 -4.47
C VAL A 45 -19.98 41.00 -4.28
N PHE A 46 -18.67 40.89 -4.32
CA PHE A 46 -17.74 42.04 -4.26
C PHE A 46 -17.92 42.99 -5.44
N ALA A 47 -18.12 42.48 -6.65
CA ALA A 47 -18.43 43.30 -7.83
C ALA A 47 -19.74 44.08 -7.63
N ILE A 48 -20.77 43.47 -7.05
CA ILE A 48 -22.02 44.13 -6.72
C ILE A 48 -21.81 45.20 -5.63
N ALA A 49 -21.09 44.84 -4.55
CA ALA A 49 -20.82 45.77 -3.45
C ALA A 49 -20.06 47.04 -3.93
N MET A 50 -19.08 46.85 -4.83
CA MET A 50 -18.34 47.94 -5.47
C MET A 50 -19.25 48.84 -6.30
N GLY A 51 -20.14 48.25 -7.11
CA GLY A 51 -21.11 49.03 -7.89
C GLY A 51 -22.12 49.81 -7.00
N VAL A 52 -22.62 49.21 -5.92
CA VAL A 52 -23.47 49.88 -4.97
C VAL A 52 -22.76 51.09 -4.31
N LEU A 53 -21.50 50.91 -3.91
CA LEU A 53 -20.70 51.96 -3.31
C LEU A 53 -20.48 53.13 -4.29
N VAL A 54 -20.08 52.84 -5.54
CA VAL A 54 -19.87 53.84 -6.61
C VAL A 54 -21.19 54.58 -6.90
N GLY A 55 -22.31 53.86 -6.93
CA GLY A 55 -23.65 54.49 -7.13
C GLY A 55 -24.04 55.45 -6.01
N ALA A 56 -23.79 55.07 -4.74
CA ALA A 56 -24.03 55.93 -3.60
C ALA A 56 -23.18 57.21 -3.60
N VAL A 57 -21.88 57.07 -3.99
CA VAL A 57 -20.98 58.23 -4.16
C VAL A 57 -21.49 59.15 -5.25
N GLN A 58 -21.90 58.62 -6.41
CA GLN A 58 -22.39 59.42 -7.55
C GLN A 58 -23.66 60.15 -7.19
N GLN A 59 -24.58 59.55 -6.43
CA GLN A 59 -25.83 60.12 -6.02
C GLN A 59 -25.70 61.03 -4.79
N LYS A 60 -24.49 61.15 -4.21
CA LYS A 60 -24.26 61.87 -2.93
C LYS A 60 -25.18 61.37 -1.79
N ALA A 61 -25.52 60.09 -1.81
CA ALA A 61 -26.32 59.42 -0.80
C ALA A 61 -25.50 59.08 0.47
N ASP A 62 -26.17 58.60 1.54
CA ASP A 62 -25.47 58.09 2.73
C ASP A 62 -24.57 56.92 2.36
N LEU A 63 -23.30 57.02 2.74
CA LEU A 63 -22.27 56.04 2.44
C LEU A 63 -22.13 54.94 3.52
N THR A 64 -22.77 55.11 4.68
CA THR A 64 -22.56 54.22 5.84
C THR A 64 -22.91 52.78 5.53
N GLY A 65 -24.09 52.52 4.94
CA GLY A 65 -24.53 51.19 4.54
C GLY A 65 -23.68 50.55 3.43
N PRO A 66 -23.52 51.23 2.27
CA PRO A 66 -22.68 50.74 1.18
C PRO A 66 -21.22 50.47 1.56
N LEU A 67 -20.64 51.32 2.40
CA LEU A 67 -19.25 51.14 2.88
C LEU A 67 -19.14 49.95 3.85
N ALA A 68 -20.14 49.83 4.76
CA ALA A 68 -20.20 48.66 5.67
C ALA A 68 -20.34 47.33 4.90
N PHE A 69 -21.22 47.30 3.87
CA PHE A 69 -21.39 46.11 3.01
C PHE A 69 -20.11 45.75 2.26
N PHE A 70 -19.50 46.76 1.61
CA PHE A 70 -18.22 46.56 0.91
C PHE A 70 -17.13 46.09 1.85
N GLY A 71 -16.99 46.71 3.04
CA GLY A 71 -15.99 46.34 4.04
C GLY A 71 -16.18 44.90 4.57
N CYS A 72 -17.44 44.53 4.84
CA CYS A 72 -17.75 43.16 5.26
C CYS A 72 -17.34 42.11 4.21
N VAL A 73 -17.72 42.34 2.95
CA VAL A 73 -17.37 41.44 1.85
C VAL A 73 -15.82 41.38 1.65
N PHE A 74 -15.15 42.53 1.74
CA PHE A 74 -13.71 42.62 1.67
C PHE A 74 -13.03 41.80 2.79
N VAL A 75 -13.48 41.94 4.02
CA VAL A 75 -12.95 41.17 5.17
C VAL A 75 -13.18 39.67 4.98
N LEU A 76 -14.35 39.27 4.48
CA LEU A 76 -14.63 37.85 4.18
C LEU A 76 -13.70 37.29 3.11
N LEU A 77 -13.38 38.08 2.05
CA LEU A 77 -12.41 37.70 1.02
C LEU A 77 -11.02 37.42 1.59
N GLN A 78 -10.63 38.07 2.70
CA GLN A 78 -9.33 37.86 3.34
C GLN A 78 -9.34 36.72 4.35
N ILE A 79 -10.43 36.54 5.09
CA ILE A 79 -10.50 35.56 6.20
C ILE A 79 -10.83 34.16 5.70
N LEU A 80 -11.72 34.01 4.72
CA LEU A 80 -12.17 32.68 4.28
C LEU A 80 -11.07 31.82 3.61
N PRO A 81 -10.12 32.36 2.81
CA PRO A 81 -9.08 31.54 2.22
C PRO A 81 -8.21 30.77 3.24
N PRO A 82 -7.63 31.40 4.29
CA PRO A 82 -6.87 30.67 5.30
C PRO A 82 -7.73 29.67 6.10
N ILE A 83 -8.98 30.01 6.40
CA ILE A 83 -9.90 29.07 7.05
C ILE A 83 -10.15 27.86 6.15
N HIS A 84 -10.46 28.06 4.87
CA HIS A 84 -10.71 26.97 3.93
C HIS A 84 -9.47 26.08 3.76
N LYS A 85 -8.28 26.68 3.69
CA LYS A 85 -7.02 25.94 3.64
C LYS A 85 -6.81 25.08 4.87
N ALA A 86 -7.06 25.60 6.07
CA ALA A 86 -6.94 24.86 7.33
C ALA A 86 -7.95 23.69 7.40
N VAL A 87 -9.21 23.92 7.02
CA VAL A 87 -10.24 22.89 6.94
C VAL A 87 -9.86 21.84 5.90
N GLY A 88 -9.41 22.26 4.72
CA GLY A 88 -8.97 21.38 3.64
C GLY A 88 -7.78 20.52 4.02
N ALA A 89 -6.78 21.09 4.67
CA ALA A 89 -5.61 20.35 5.15
C ALA A 89 -6.00 19.29 6.20
N ASN A 90 -6.87 19.63 7.15
CA ASN A 90 -7.37 18.68 8.15
C ASN A 90 -8.18 17.55 7.50
N LEU A 91 -9.09 17.89 6.59
CA LEU A 91 -9.86 16.89 5.83
C LEU A 91 -8.95 15.99 4.99
N GLY A 92 -7.91 16.55 4.35
CA GLY A 92 -6.92 15.80 3.59
C GLY A 92 -6.15 14.79 4.46
N ASN A 93 -5.70 15.21 5.64
CA ASN A 93 -5.01 14.33 6.59
C ASN A 93 -5.92 13.19 7.08
N ARG A 94 -7.19 13.47 7.39
CA ARG A 94 -8.17 12.45 7.80
C ARG A 94 -8.49 11.49 6.66
N THR A 95 -8.58 12.00 5.44
CA THR A 95 -8.79 11.16 4.25
C THR A 95 -7.58 10.25 4.01
N ALA A 96 -6.36 10.76 4.18
CA ALA A 96 -5.15 9.96 4.09
C ALA A 96 -5.12 8.85 5.16
N ALA A 97 -5.41 9.19 6.42
CA ALA A 97 -5.49 8.21 7.51
C ALA A 97 -6.55 7.13 7.22
N TRP A 98 -7.75 7.52 6.78
CA TRP A 98 -8.80 6.58 6.40
C TRP A 98 -8.40 5.65 5.24
N LEU A 99 -7.66 6.15 4.24
CA LEU A 99 -7.14 5.32 3.15
C LEU A 99 -6.07 4.34 3.64
N TYR A 100 -5.18 4.77 4.55
CA TYR A 100 -4.20 3.86 5.16
C TYR A 100 -4.86 2.77 5.99
N ASP A 101 -5.88 3.11 6.79
CA ASP A 101 -6.65 2.12 7.55
C ASP A 101 -7.32 1.09 6.62
N LYS A 102 -7.92 1.54 5.53
CA LYS A 102 -8.50 0.65 4.53
C LYS A 102 -7.46 -0.23 3.84
N LEU A 103 -6.32 0.34 3.46
CA LEU A 103 -5.26 -0.39 2.80
C LEU A 103 -4.64 -1.45 3.71
N THR A 104 -4.30 -1.08 4.95
CA THR A 104 -3.74 -2.01 5.93
C THR A 104 -4.73 -3.11 6.27
N THR A 105 -6.00 -2.76 6.45
CA THR A 105 -7.10 -3.70 6.67
C THR A 105 -7.24 -4.68 5.50
N ALA A 106 -7.21 -4.20 4.27
CA ALA A 106 -7.28 -5.03 3.06
C ALA A 106 -6.11 -6.01 2.93
N CYS A 107 -4.91 -5.61 3.41
CA CYS A 107 -3.73 -6.47 3.38
C CYS A 107 -3.73 -7.53 4.49
N VAL A 108 -4.23 -7.20 5.70
CA VAL A 108 -4.05 -8.02 6.90
C VAL A 108 -5.27 -8.90 7.22
N LEU A 109 -6.50 -8.41 6.97
CA LEU A 109 -7.72 -9.15 7.35
C LEU A 109 -7.98 -10.43 6.57
N PRO A 110 -7.71 -10.52 5.24
CA PRO A 110 -7.96 -11.77 4.53
C PRO A 110 -7.13 -12.90 5.12
N PRO A 111 -7.74 -14.03 5.47
CA PRO A 111 -7.04 -15.10 6.18
C PRO A 111 -6.03 -15.88 5.33
N GLY A 112 -6.14 -15.85 4.01
CA GLY A 112 -5.19 -16.47 3.08
C GLY A 112 -4.08 -15.53 2.63
N MET A 113 -3.12 -16.04 1.86
CA MET A 113 -1.97 -15.26 1.36
C MET A 113 -2.03 -14.94 -0.14
N GLY A 114 -2.97 -15.51 -0.89
CA GLY A 114 -3.03 -15.38 -2.35
C GLY A 114 -3.05 -13.93 -2.85
N HIS A 115 -3.71 -13.03 -2.12
CA HIS A 115 -3.81 -11.61 -2.45
C HIS A 115 -2.47 -10.85 -2.38
N LEU A 116 -1.55 -11.26 -1.50
CA LEU A 116 -0.22 -10.63 -1.35
C LEU A 116 0.79 -11.17 -2.36
N GLU A 117 0.58 -12.37 -2.89
CA GLU A 117 1.46 -13.02 -3.86
C GLU A 117 1.04 -12.74 -5.32
N ASN A 118 -0.11 -12.09 -5.56
CA ASN A 118 -0.59 -11.76 -6.91
C ASN A 118 0.13 -10.51 -7.48
N PRO A 119 0.94 -10.63 -8.56
CA PRO A 119 1.71 -9.50 -9.10
C PRO A 119 0.87 -8.35 -9.62
N LYS A 120 -0.37 -8.62 -10.05
CA LYS A 120 -1.28 -7.56 -10.49
C LYS A 120 -1.67 -6.67 -9.32
N LEU A 121 -1.98 -7.28 -8.17
CA LEU A 121 -2.31 -6.56 -6.94
C LEU A 121 -1.09 -5.86 -6.33
N THR A 122 0.09 -6.45 -6.43
CA THR A 122 1.35 -5.84 -5.95
C THR A 122 1.65 -4.52 -6.65
N THR A 123 1.31 -4.38 -7.94
CA THR A 123 1.47 -3.12 -8.68
C THR A 123 0.53 -2.03 -8.14
N ASP A 124 -0.75 -2.36 -7.97
CA ASP A 124 -1.74 -1.43 -7.40
C ASP A 124 -1.40 -1.09 -5.94
N LEU A 125 -0.92 -2.08 -5.17
CA LEU A 125 -0.47 -1.90 -3.79
C LEU A 125 0.71 -0.92 -3.69
N THR A 126 1.70 -1.03 -4.59
CA THR A 126 2.84 -0.11 -4.61
C THR A 126 2.41 1.32 -4.87
N MET A 127 1.45 1.55 -5.78
CA MET A 127 0.88 2.88 -6.02
C MET A 127 0.05 3.39 -4.83
N ALA A 128 -0.70 2.51 -4.19
CA ALA A 128 -1.53 2.86 -3.05
C ALA A 128 -0.72 3.08 -1.76
N ARG A 129 0.43 2.45 -1.61
CA ARG A 129 1.27 2.55 -0.41
C ARG A 129 1.92 3.92 -0.24
N ASP A 130 2.40 4.50 -1.32
CA ASP A 130 3.31 5.65 -1.28
C ASP A 130 2.62 6.98 -1.68
N PHE A 131 1.28 7.02 -1.71
CA PHE A 131 0.52 8.16 -2.23
C PHE A 131 0.71 9.45 -1.41
N ASP A 132 0.91 9.34 -0.10
CA ASP A 132 1.04 10.49 0.82
C ASP A 132 2.50 10.92 1.05
N LEU A 133 3.46 10.16 0.54
CA LEU A 133 4.89 10.47 0.64
C LEU A 133 5.37 11.52 -0.39
N GLY A 134 4.50 12.02 -1.24
CA GLY A 134 4.85 12.97 -2.29
C GLY A 134 5.63 12.39 -3.47
N ILE A 135 5.72 11.06 -3.58
CA ILE A 135 6.47 10.36 -4.64
C ILE A 135 5.65 10.28 -5.92
N THR A 136 4.37 9.95 -5.82
CA THR A 136 3.46 9.77 -6.96
C THR A 136 2.64 11.03 -7.27
N GLY A 137 2.44 11.90 -6.30
CA GLY A 137 1.69 13.15 -6.38
C GLY A 137 1.89 13.99 -5.13
N PRO A 138 1.28 15.19 -5.02
CA PRO A 138 1.33 15.94 -3.79
C PRO A 138 0.56 15.19 -2.68
N PRO A 139 1.03 15.26 -1.41
CA PRO A 139 0.29 14.72 -0.27
C PRO A 139 -1.16 15.20 -0.23
N MET A 140 -2.05 14.38 0.34
CA MET A 140 -3.49 14.61 0.30
C MET A 140 -3.88 15.99 0.87
N PHE A 141 -3.22 16.44 1.94
CA PHE A 141 -3.51 17.75 2.56
C PHE A 141 -3.16 18.93 1.65
N ILE A 142 -2.14 18.79 0.77
CA ILE A 142 -1.77 19.80 -0.24
C ILE A 142 -2.75 19.72 -1.41
N SER A 143 -3.08 18.51 -1.85
CA SER A 143 -4.02 18.28 -2.96
C SER A 143 -5.37 18.92 -2.72
N MET A 144 -5.87 18.88 -1.49
CA MET A 144 -7.15 19.51 -1.09
C MET A 144 -7.15 21.02 -1.31
N ASP A 145 -6.01 21.72 -1.12
CA ASP A 145 -5.92 23.16 -1.36
C ASP A 145 -6.01 23.47 -2.86
N PHE A 146 -5.32 22.69 -3.72
CA PHE A 146 -5.41 22.86 -5.18
C PHE A 146 -6.81 22.52 -5.73
N ILE A 147 -7.44 21.45 -5.21
CA ILE A 147 -8.81 21.10 -5.60
C ILE A 147 -9.78 22.21 -5.19
N ALA A 148 -9.62 22.73 -3.95
CA ALA A 148 -10.42 23.83 -3.46
C ALA A 148 -10.26 25.09 -4.31
N ALA A 149 -9.02 25.47 -4.63
CA ALA A 149 -8.75 26.64 -5.45
C ALA A 149 -9.41 26.54 -6.84
N GLY A 150 -9.23 25.41 -7.54
CA GLY A 150 -9.84 25.21 -8.85
C GLY A 150 -11.37 25.17 -8.83
N LEU A 151 -11.98 24.59 -7.80
CA LEU A 151 -13.44 24.58 -7.65
C LEU A 151 -14.00 25.96 -7.26
N VAL A 152 -13.31 26.71 -6.40
CA VAL A 152 -13.65 28.09 -6.05
C VAL A 152 -13.61 28.97 -7.30
N GLU A 153 -12.57 28.86 -8.12
CA GLU A 153 -12.46 29.58 -9.38
C GLU A 153 -13.60 29.23 -10.35
N LEU A 154 -13.95 27.95 -10.47
CA LEU A 154 -15.07 27.51 -11.30
C LEU A 154 -16.40 28.11 -10.83
N VAL A 155 -16.70 28.05 -9.51
CA VAL A 155 -17.92 28.64 -8.93
C VAL A 155 -17.93 30.16 -9.14
N GLY A 156 -16.79 30.84 -8.92
CA GLY A 156 -16.66 32.28 -9.13
C GLY A 156 -16.84 32.71 -10.57
N GLY A 157 -16.28 31.94 -11.49
CA GLY A 157 -16.45 32.14 -12.93
C GLY A 157 -17.90 31.97 -13.37
N ILE A 158 -18.59 30.92 -12.91
CA ILE A 158 -20.03 30.71 -13.19
C ILE A 158 -20.86 31.87 -12.61
N ALA A 159 -20.63 32.27 -11.35
CA ALA A 159 -21.31 33.39 -10.73
C ALA A 159 -21.12 34.70 -11.51
N SER A 160 -19.90 34.93 -11.99
CA SER A 160 -19.56 36.09 -12.83
C SER A 160 -20.27 36.07 -14.19
N VAL A 161 -20.35 34.90 -14.85
CA VAL A 161 -21.12 34.74 -16.11
C VAL A 161 -22.60 35.00 -15.88
N VAL A 162 -23.18 34.50 -14.80
CA VAL A 162 -24.59 34.79 -14.42
C VAL A 162 -24.79 36.30 -14.22
N LEU A 163 -23.87 36.97 -13.55
CA LEU A 163 -23.94 38.40 -13.33
C LEU A 163 -23.85 39.20 -14.66
N VAL A 164 -22.98 38.80 -15.57
CA VAL A 164 -22.90 39.42 -16.94
C VAL A 164 -24.19 39.14 -17.72
N ALA A 165 -24.79 37.96 -17.59
CA ALA A 165 -26.05 37.59 -18.28
C ALA A 165 -27.24 38.48 -17.88
N VAL A 166 -27.28 38.94 -16.63
CA VAL A 166 -28.30 39.89 -16.16
C VAL A 166 -28.23 41.23 -16.92
N PHE A 167 -27.09 41.63 -17.39
CA PHE A 167 -26.90 42.84 -18.16
C PHE A 167 -27.03 42.61 -19.67
N MET A 168 -26.20 41.67 -20.23
CA MET A 168 -26.20 41.31 -21.65
C MET A 168 -26.11 39.79 -21.79
N TRP A 169 -27.20 39.12 -22.07
CA TRP A 169 -27.22 37.64 -22.19
C TRP A 169 -26.26 37.10 -23.26
N TRP A 170 -26.13 37.81 -24.40
CA TRP A 170 -25.22 37.40 -25.47
C TRP A 170 -23.73 37.55 -25.08
N ALA A 171 -23.39 38.56 -24.26
CA ALA A 171 -22.03 38.78 -23.77
C ALA A 171 -21.61 37.62 -22.81
N ALA A 172 -22.54 37.16 -21.98
CA ALA A 172 -22.30 36.02 -21.13
C ALA A 172 -21.99 34.74 -21.94
N ILE A 173 -22.77 34.49 -23.02
CA ILE A 173 -22.55 33.34 -23.91
C ILE A 173 -21.21 33.49 -24.66
N LEU A 174 -20.89 34.67 -25.15
CA LEU A 174 -19.64 34.93 -25.85
C LEU A 174 -18.43 34.69 -24.95
N LEU A 175 -18.41 35.24 -23.73
CA LEU A 175 -17.32 35.10 -22.80
C LEU A 175 -17.21 33.65 -22.28
N ALA A 176 -18.31 33.04 -21.84
CA ALA A 176 -18.30 31.66 -21.41
C ALA A 176 -17.85 30.72 -22.54
N GLY A 177 -18.33 30.93 -23.77
CA GLY A 177 -17.91 30.20 -24.95
C GLY A 177 -16.42 30.33 -25.26
N ALA A 178 -15.88 31.58 -25.18
CA ALA A 178 -14.46 31.83 -25.36
C ALA A 178 -13.58 31.09 -24.31
N TRP A 179 -13.99 31.13 -23.05
CA TRP A 179 -13.28 30.45 -21.97
C TRP A 179 -13.38 28.93 -22.06
N ILE A 180 -14.55 28.37 -22.41
CA ILE A 180 -14.74 26.92 -22.64
C ILE A 180 -13.94 26.48 -23.89
N ALA A 181 -13.92 27.26 -24.96
CA ALA A 181 -13.11 26.98 -26.14
C ALA A 181 -11.60 27.03 -25.82
N THR A 182 -11.16 27.99 -24.99
CA THR A 182 -9.79 28.02 -24.46
C THR A 182 -9.45 26.77 -23.66
N HIS A 183 -10.36 26.33 -22.77
CA HIS A 183 -10.19 25.08 -22.05
C HIS A 183 -10.04 23.88 -23.02
N TRP A 184 -10.86 23.82 -24.07
CA TRP A 184 -10.78 22.75 -25.05
C TRP A 184 -9.50 22.80 -25.89
N LEU A 185 -9.08 24.00 -26.35
CA LEU A 185 -7.84 24.21 -27.11
C LEU A 185 -6.59 23.85 -26.28
N LEU A 186 -6.59 24.16 -25.00
CA LEU A 186 -5.49 23.88 -24.09
C LEU A 186 -5.55 22.45 -23.49
N ARG A 187 -6.60 21.67 -23.79
CA ARG A 187 -6.78 20.32 -23.25
C ARG A 187 -5.60 19.39 -23.52
N GLU A 188 -4.92 19.53 -24.63
CA GLU A 188 -3.73 18.77 -24.99
C GLU A 188 -2.42 19.38 -24.47
N SER A 189 -2.51 20.52 -23.77
CA SER A 189 -1.36 21.23 -23.20
C SER A 189 -1.10 20.78 -21.75
N ALA A 190 0.05 21.19 -21.21
CA ALA A 190 0.63 20.79 -19.93
C ALA A 190 -0.31 20.69 -18.73
N ILE A 191 -1.38 21.50 -18.69
CA ILE A 191 -2.26 21.61 -17.51
C ILE A 191 -3.33 20.51 -17.50
N TRP A 192 -3.72 19.98 -18.67
CA TRP A 192 -4.91 19.14 -18.86
C TRP A 192 -4.59 17.71 -19.32
N ARG A 193 -3.34 17.41 -19.65
CA ARG A 193 -2.94 16.08 -20.12
C ARG A 193 -2.68 15.16 -18.96
N ASP A 194 -3.17 13.91 -19.06
CA ASP A 194 -2.85 12.87 -18.08
C ASP A 194 -1.32 12.64 -18.06
N ARG A 195 -0.75 12.81 -16.88
CA ARG A 195 0.69 12.66 -16.61
C ARG A 195 1.03 11.27 -16.06
N ASN A 196 0.03 10.46 -15.77
CA ASN A 196 0.17 9.14 -15.15
C ASN A 196 -0.09 7.99 -16.13
N THR A 197 0.37 8.14 -17.39
CA THR A 197 0.28 7.07 -18.37
C THR A 197 1.07 5.83 -17.92
N GLU A 198 0.73 4.67 -18.46
CA GLU A 198 1.44 3.42 -18.14
C GLU A 198 2.94 3.52 -18.43
N GLU A 199 3.32 4.19 -19.51
CA GLU A 199 4.73 4.43 -19.89
C GLU A 199 5.47 5.25 -18.82
N VAL A 200 4.84 6.33 -18.31
CA VAL A 200 5.41 7.15 -17.23
C VAL A 200 5.56 6.32 -15.95
N ARG A 201 4.56 5.51 -15.62
CA ARG A 201 4.62 4.61 -14.44
C ARG A 201 5.74 3.58 -14.56
N GLN A 202 5.94 2.99 -15.74
CA GLN A 202 7.04 2.06 -15.98
C GLN A 202 8.40 2.76 -15.88
N ALA A 203 8.55 3.92 -16.53
CA ALA A 203 9.78 4.69 -16.46
C ALA A 203 10.12 5.12 -15.02
N GLN A 204 9.10 5.46 -14.23
CA GLN A 204 9.27 5.80 -12.82
C GLN A 204 9.74 4.59 -12.01
N ARG A 205 9.10 3.41 -12.16
CA ARG A 205 9.55 2.18 -11.48
C ARG A 205 11.01 1.85 -11.76
N HIS A 206 11.45 2.00 -13.02
CA HIS A 206 12.84 1.76 -13.40
C HIS A 206 13.81 2.78 -12.80
N ALA A 207 13.41 4.06 -12.72
CA ALA A 207 14.22 5.11 -12.09
C ALA A 207 14.31 4.90 -10.57
N ASP A 208 13.20 4.57 -9.91
CA ASP A 208 13.13 4.31 -8.48
C ASP A 208 13.94 3.06 -8.09
N TYR A 209 13.91 2.01 -8.91
CA TYR A 209 14.77 0.83 -8.70
C TYR A 209 16.25 1.20 -8.75
N ALA A 210 16.67 1.95 -9.78
CA ALA A 210 18.06 2.39 -9.92
C ALA A 210 18.49 3.31 -8.76
N TYR A 211 17.58 4.15 -8.26
CA TYR A 211 17.81 5.01 -7.09
C TYR A 211 17.98 4.17 -5.82
N ARG A 212 17.06 3.26 -5.53
CA ARG A 212 17.14 2.37 -4.36
C ARG A 212 18.40 1.53 -4.37
N LEU A 213 18.79 1.00 -5.53
CA LEU A 213 20.04 0.25 -5.68
C LEU A 213 21.26 1.09 -5.27
N ALA A 214 21.23 2.41 -5.52
CA ALA A 214 22.33 3.33 -5.17
C ALA A 214 22.35 3.72 -3.68
N VAL A 215 21.18 3.87 -3.02
CA VAL A 215 21.09 4.47 -1.68
C VAL A 215 20.80 3.47 -0.57
N GLU A 216 20.23 2.29 -0.89
CA GLU A 216 19.92 1.28 0.12
C GLU A 216 21.17 0.45 0.49
N PRO A 217 21.31 0.09 1.77
CA PRO A 217 22.47 -0.71 2.23
C PRO A 217 22.56 -2.11 1.59
N ALA A 218 21.45 -2.66 1.13
CA ALA A 218 21.38 -4.03 0.59
C ALA A 218 22.35 -4.26 -0.59
N GLY A 219 22.37 -3.34 -1.56
CA GLY A 219 23.28 -3.43 -2.73
C GLY A 219 24.67 -2.84 -2.51
N ALA A 220 24.92 -2.22 -1.37
CA ALA A 220 26.11 -1.39 -1.17
C ALA A 220 27.43 -2.18 -1.20
N LYS A 221 27.44 -3.44 -0.78
CA LYS A 221 28.62 -4.32 -0.74
C LYS A 221 29.03 -4.72 -2.15
N GLU A 222 28.10 -5.26 -2.92
CA GLU A 222 28.34 -5.73 -4.29
C GLU A 222 28.71 -4.57 -5.22
N LEU A 223 28.05 -3.44 -5.09
CA LEU A 223 28.38 -2.25 -5.89
C LEU A 223 29.83 -1.79 -5.68
N ARG A 224 30.32 -1.85 -4.44
CA ARG A 224 31.71 -1.48 -4.13
C ARG A 224 32.70 -2.57 -4.54
N LEU A 225 32.37 -3.84 -4.24
CA LEU A 225 33.23 -4.97 -4.54
C LEU A 225 33.46 -5.13 -6.05
N PHE A 226 32.40 -4.94 -6.85
CA PHE A 226 32.50 -5.06 -8.30
C PHE A 226 32.81 -3.74 -9.02
N GLY A 227 33.07 -2.64 -8.30
CA GLY A 227 33.40 -1.34 -8.88
C GLY A 227 32.27 -0.73 -9.73
N LEU A 228 31.00 -1.00 -9.38
CA LEU A 228 29.83 -0.63 -10.19
C LEU A 228 29.29 0.78 -9.87
N ALA A 229 30.04 1.63 -9.19
CA ALA A 229 29.56 2.97 -8.77
C ALA A 229 29.15 3.81 -9.98
N ASP A 230 30.03 3.95 -10.99
CA ASP A 230 29.74 4.73 -12.18
C ASP A 230 28.61 4.13 -13.02
N TRP A 231 28.54 2.80 -13.09
CA TRP A 231 27.47 2.10 -13.78
C TRP A 231 26.10 2.40 -13.17
N VAL A 232 25.98 2.39 -11.85
CA VAL A 232 24.71 2.68 -11.16
C VAL A 232 24.30 4.15 -11.36
N VAL A 233 25.27 5.08 -11.24
CA VAL A 233 25.01 6.50 -11.46
C VAL A 233 24.54 6.75 -12.89
N GLU A 234 25.20 6.16 -13.89
CA GLU A 234 24.81 6.34 -15.29
C GLU A 234 23.48 5.66 -15.61
N ARG A 235 23.22 4.48 -15.02
CA ARG A 235 21.91 3.82 -15.13
C ARG A 235 20.80 4.67 -14.54
N PHE A 236 21.01 5.28 -13.36
CA PHE A 236 20.06 6.19 -12.75
C PHE A 236 19.82 7.43 -13.63
N ARG A 237 20.90 8.06 -14.13
CA ARG A 237 20.81 9.23 -15.03
C ARG A 237 19.99 8.91 -16.28
N SER A 238 20.29 7.80 -16.94
CA SER A 238 19.59 7.36 -18.15
C SER A 238 18.10 7.15 -17.89
N ARG A 239 17.74 6.41 -16.83
CA ARG A 239 16.35 6.16 -16.46
C ARG A 239 15.60 7.42 -16.00
N ARG A 240 16.30 8.28 -15.25
CA ARG A 240 15.77 9.58 -14.83
C ARG A 240 15.54 10.52 -16.02
N ARG A 241 16.46 10.52 -17.00
CA ARG A 241 16.32 11.29 -18.22
C ARG A 241 15.11 10.84 -19.04
N GLN A 242 14.94 9.53 -19.23
CA GLN A 242 13.77 8.97 -19.92
C GLN A 242 12.47 9.39 -19.25
N LEU A 243 12.39 9.30 -17.93
CA LEU A 243 11.22 9.76 -17.15
C LEU A 243 11.00 11.26 -17.32
N PHE A 244 12.07 12.06 -17.29
CA PHE A 244 11.99 13.50 -17.49
C PHE A 244 11.49 13.85 -18.89
N GLU A 245 11.99 13.20 -19.95
CA GLU A 245 11.56 13.41 -21.32
C GLU A 245 10.07 13.11 -21.51
N LEU A 246 9.58 11.98 -20.98
CA LEU A 246 8.15 11.64 -20.99
C LEU A 246 7.30 12.68 -20.25
N ARG A 247 7.74 13.12 -19.07
CA ARG A 247 7.06 14.16 -18.29
C ARG A 247 7.12 15.52 -18.98
N TRP A 248 8.27 15.88 -19.57
CA TRP A 248 8.44 17.11 -20.32
C TRP A 248 7.52 17.16 -21.54
N GLU A 249 7.44 16.08 -22.30
CA GLU A 249 6.53 15.97 -23.44
C GLU A 249 5.07 16.10 -23.03
N ALA A 250 4.70 15.50 -21.90
CA ALA A 250 3.37 15.65 -21.31
C ALA A 250 3.08 17.06 -20.77
N THR A 251 4.11 17.83 -20.39
CA THR A 251 3.97 19.17 -19.80
C THR A 251 4.27 20.31 -20.77
N ARG A 252 4.75 20.02 -21.98
CA ARG A 252 5.11 21.02 -22.96
C ARG A 252 3.89 21.79 -23.43
N LEU A 253 3.93 23.11 -23.24
CA LEU A 253 2.94 24.02 -23.84
C LEU A 253 3.08 24.02 -25.36
N ARG A 254 1.98 23.77 -26.06
CA ARG A 254 1.93 23.90 -27.53
C ARG A 254 1.63 25.34 -27.87
N GLU A 255 2.52 25.98 -28.61
CA GLU A 255 2.45 27.42 -28.95
C GLU A 255 1.19 27.78 -29.75
N ARG A 256 0.83 26.96 -30.74
CA ARG A 256 -0.31 27.23 -31.63
C ARG A 256 -1.65 27.31 -30.90
N PRO A 257 -2.06 26.31 -30.06
CA PRO A 257 -3.29 26.42 -29.28
C PRO A 257 -3.27 27.59 -28.31
N LEU A 258 -2.11 27.92 -27.72
CA LEU A 258 -1.98 29.05 -26.82
C LEU A 258 -2.26 30.39 -27.52
N VAL A 259 -1.66 30.62 -28.71
CA VAL A 259 -1.88 31.86 -29.51
C VAL A 259 -3.36 31.99 -29.86
N TRP A 260 -4.00 30.95 -30.36
CA TRP A 260 -5.43 30.99 -30.67
C TRP A 260 -6.31 31.24 -29.47
N SER A 261 -5.97 30.66 -28.31
CA SER A 261 -6.68 30.90 -27.06
C SER A 261 -6.60 32.36 -26.64
N VAL A 262 -5.40 32.95 -26.68
CA VAL A 262 -5.20 34.37 -26.34
C VAL A 262 -5.98 35.27 -27.28
N LEU A 263 -5.91 35.04 -28.59
CA LEU A 263 -6.63 35.84 -29.60
C LEU A 263 -8.15 35.74 -29.40
N LEU A 264 -8.67 34.54 -29.12
CA LEU A 264 -10.11 34.33 -28.90
C LEU A 264 -10.60 35.09 -27.66
N VAL A 265 -9.89 34.94 -26.53
CA VAL A 265 -10.25 35.61 -25.27
C VAL A 265 -10.11 37.14 -25.41
N LEU A 266 -9.00 37.60 -25.99
CA LEU A 266 -8.80 39.02 -26.23
C LEU A 266 -9.91 39.63 -27.12
N GLY A 267 -10.26 38.96 -28.22
CA GLY A 267 -11.32 39.39 -29.14
C GLY A 267 -12.69 39.43 -28.42
N ALA A 268 -13.04 38.39 -27.69
CA ALA A 268 -14.28 38.34 -26.93
C ALA A 268 -14.37 39.46 -25.88
N ASN A 269 -13.31 39.70 -25.11
CA ASN A 269 -13.26 40.75 -24.11
C ASN A 269 -13.34 42.16 -24.78
N LEU A 270 -12.61 42.40 -25.87
CA LEU A 270 -12.68 43.67 -26.60
C LEU A 270 -14.08 43.98 -27.11
N ILE A 271 -14.78 42.99 -27.66
CA ILE A 271 -16.18 43.14 -28.12
C ILE A 271 -17.08 43.52 -26.97
N VAL A 272 -16.99 42.82 -25.84
CA VAL A 272 -17.87 43.08 -24.68
C VAL A 272 -17.56 44.41 -24.02
N PHE A 273 -16.29 44.79 -23.82
CA PHE A 273 -15.91 46.09 -23.26
C PHE A 273 -16.29 47.25 -24.20
N TRP A 274 -16.15 47.06 -25.51
CA TRP A 274 -16.60 48.06 -26.49
C TRP A 274 -18.11 48.26 -26.44
N ALA A 275 -18.90 47.17 -26.40
CA ALA A 275 -20.36 47.26 -26.26
C ALA A 275 -20.79 47.93 -24.96
N MET A 276 -20.09 47.66 -23.84
CA MET A 276 -20.32 48.30 -22.55
C MET A 276 -20.00 49.81 -22.63
N ALA A 277 -18.89 50.19 -23.28
CA ALA A 277 -18.51 51.58 -23.46
C ALA A 277 -19.55 52.34 -24.28
N MET A 278 -20.02 51.76 -25.40
CA MET A 278 -21.08 52.37 -26.22
C MET A 278 -22.38 52.53 -25.43
N SER A 279 -22.81 51.51 -24.69
CA SER A 279 -24.02 51.59 -23.83
C SER A 279 -23.90 52.64 -22.72
N ALA A 280 -22.69 52.90 -22.23
CA ALA A 280 -22.43 53.94 -21.25
C ALA A 280 -22.46 55.33 -21.86
N LEU A 281 -21.92 55.50 -23.08
CA LEU A 281 -21.94 56.77 -23.84
C LEU A 281 -23.36 57.14 -24.25
N ASP A 282 -24.18 56.16 -24.63
CA ASP A 282 -25.58 56.34 -25.00
C ASP A 282 -26.48 56.59 -23.76
N GLY A 283 -25.90 56.63 -22.56
CA GLY A 283 -26.64 56.90 -21.32
C GLY A 283 -27.52 55.73 -20.79
N HIS A 284 -27.47 54.60 -21.48
CA HIS A 284 -28.23 53.39 -21.08
C HIS A 284 -27.61 52.66 -19.88
N LEU A 285 -26.30 52.88 -19.59
CA LEU A 285 -25.57 52.20 -18.50
C LEU A 285 -25.02 53.23 -17.51
N ALA A 286 -25.60 53.26 -16.31
CA ALA A 286 -25.11 54.08 -15.19
C ALA A 286 -23.72 53.63 -14.74
N LEU A 287 -22.87 54.55 -14.28
CA LEU A 287 -21.49 54.26 -13.84
C LEU A 287 -21.39 53.13 -12.80
N ALA A 288 -22.33 53.10 -11.86
CA ALA A 288 -22.43 52.03 -10.85
C ALA A 288 -22.55 50.63 -11.48
N ARG A 289 -23.45 50.51 -12.48
CA ARG A 289 -23.64 49.23 -13.19
C ARG A 289 -22.44 48.91 -14.09
N LEU A 290 -21.81 49.91 -14.71
CA LEU A 290 -20.62 49.72 -15.51
C LEU A 290 -19.50 49.10 -14.69
N VAL A 291 -19.24 49.58 -13.47
CA VAL A 291 -18.24 49.04 -12.56
C VAL A 291 -18.56 47.61 -12.17
N THR A 292 -19.81 47.31 -11.81
CA THR A 292 -20.26 45.95 -11.46
C THR A 292 -20.01 44.98 -12.62
N PHE A 293 -20.45 45.32 -13.84
CA PHE A 293 -20.35 44.40 -14.98
C PHE A 293 -18.92 44.30 -15.52
N ALA A 294 -18.13 45.38 -15.48
CA ALA A 294 -16.71 45.30 -15.84
C ALA A 294 -15.94 44.36 -14.91
N SER A 295 -16.20 44.44 -13.61
CA SER A 295 -15.63 43.50 -12.63
C SER A 295 -16.10 42.05 -12.87
N ALA A 296 -17.36 41.85 -13.22
CA ALA A 296 -17.90 40.54 -13.56
C ALA A 296 -17.31 39.95 -14.83
N VAL A 297 -17.09 40.78 -15.90
CA VAL A 297 -16.42 40.36 -17.14
C VAL A 297 -15.02 39.83 -16.84
N ILE A 298 -14.24 40.51 -16.00
CA ILE A 298 -12.92 40.07 -15.56
C ILE A 298 -13.06 38.72 -14.77
N GLY A 299 -14.05 38.63 -13.91
CA GLY A 299 -14.32 37.41 -13.11
C GLY A 299 -14.64 36.17 -13.96
N THR A 300 -15.15 36.33 -15.21
CA THR A 300 -15.40 35.17 -16.08
C THR A 300 -14.13 34.41 -16.45
N SER A 301 -12.95 35.04 -16.36
CA SER A 301 -11.65 34.38 -16.61
C SER A 301 -11.38 33.21 -15.67
N MET A 302 -11.99 33.18 -14.50
CA MET A 302 -11.85 32.11 -13.53
C MET A 302 -12.33 30.73 -14.05
N ILE A 303 -13.17 30.69 -15.11
CA ILE A 303 -13.63 29.42 -15.71
C ILE A 303 -12.48 28.62 -16.32
N ALA A 304 -11.45 29.25 -16.84
CA ALA A 304 -10.42 28.62 -17.66
C ALA A 304 -9.14 28.21 -16.90
N PHE A 305 -8.88 28.80 -15.76
CA PHE A 305 -7.60 28.66 -15.07
C PHE A 305 -7.77 27.95 -13.72
N GLY A 306 -8.00 26.65 -13.75
CA GLY A 306 -7.94 25.85 -12.55
C GLY A 306 -6.87 24.75 -12.67
N GLY A 307 -5.92 24.71 -11.77
CA GLY A 307 -5.03 23.54 -11.56
C GLY A 307 -5.76 22.29 -11.09
N LEU A 308 -7.11 22.30 -11.24
CA LEU A 308 -8.04 21.29 -10.76
C LEU A 308 -7.74 19.89 -11.30
N SER A 309 -7.44 19.77 -12.60
CA SER A 309 -7.23 18.47 -13.23
C SER A 309 -6.04 17.73 -12.67
N TRP A 310 -4.92 18.40 -12.48
CA TRP A 310 -3.71 17.78 -11.95
C TRP A 310 -3.88 17.30 -10.50
N ALA A 311 -4.51 18.12 -9.65
CA ALA A 311 -4.76 17.77 -8.25
C ALA A 311 -5.80 16.65 -8.13
N LEU A 312 -6.84 16.68 -8.96
CA LEU A 312 -7.86 15.64 -9.02
C LEU A 312 -7.28 14.30 -9.49
N ASP A 313 -6.46 14.31 -10.53
CA ASP A 313 -5.83 13.09 -11.05
C ASP A 313 -4.89 12.48 -10.02
N GLY A 314 -4.06 13.32 -9.37
CA GLY A 314 -3.15 12.88 -8.32
C GLY A 314 -3.85 12.35 -7.07
N THR A 315 -5.07 12.82 -6.79
CA THR A 315 -5.86 12.40 -5.62
C THR A 315 -6.79 11.22 -5.91
N ALA A 316 -7.43 11.22 -7.08
CA ALA A 316 -8.38 10.18 -7.45
C ALA A 316 -7.71 8.84 -7.75
N ALA A 317 -6.49 8.84 -8.27
CA ALA A 317 -5.76 7.61 -8.59
C ALA A 317 -5.50 6.73 -7.35
N PRO A 318 -4.90 7.23 -6.25
CA PRO A 318 -4.71 6.42 -5.04
C PRO A 318 -6.03 6.04 -4.37
N ILE A 319 -7.03 6.92 -4.31
CA ILE A 319 -8.36 6.59 -3.78
C ILE A 319 -8.94 5.40 -4.56
N SER A 320 -8.95 5.48 -5.88
CA SER A 320 -9.46 4.41 -6.75
C SER A 320 -8.67 3.12 -6.58
N ALA A 321 -7.34 3.19 -6.42
CA ALA A 321 -6.49 2.03 -6.21
C ALA A 321 -6.81 1.34 -4.88
N VAL A 322 -6.90 2.09 -3.77
CA VAL A 322 -7.22 1.54 -2.44
C VAL A 322 -8.61 0.90 -2.44
N LEU A 323 -9.64 1.58 -2.99
CA LEU A 323 -11.00 1.06 -3.02
C LEU A 323 -11.15 -0.19 -3.91
N ARG A 324 -10.40 -0.28 -5.01
CA ARG A 324 -10.35 -1.51 -5.82
C ARG A 324 -9.63 -2.64 -5.09
N LEU A 325 -8.49 -2.34 -4.45
CA LEU A 325 -7.70 -3.31 -3.70
C LEU A 325 -8.52 -3.94 -2.58
N GLU A 326 -9.28 -3.16 -1.81
CA GLU A 326 -10.12 -3.66 -0.71
C GLU A 326 -11.01 -4.83 -1.18
N GLY A 327 -11.77 -4.64 -2.25
CA GLY A 327 -12.67 -5.67 -2.77
C GLY A 327 -11.97 -6.86 -3.43
N THR A 328 -10.84 -6.62 -4.09
CA THR A 328 -10.10 -7.67 -4.81
C THR A 328 -9.27 -8.52 -3.85
N MET A 329 -8.58 -7.89 -2.90
CA MET A 329 -7.80 -8.58 -1.89
C MET A 329 -8.67 -9.44 -0.98
N ALA A 330 -9.87 -8.94 -0.61
CA ALA A 330 -10.83 -9.72 0.16
C ALA A 330 -11.27 -11.02 -0.56
N LYS A 331 -11.37 -11.01 -1.89
CA LYS A 331 -11.71 -12.20 -2.69
C LYS A 331 -10.53 -13.15 -2.88
N GLU A 332 -9.39 -12.63 -3.27
CA GLU A 332 -8.17 -13.40 -3.55
C GLU A 332 -7.57 -14.03 -2.28
N GLY A 333 -7.69 -13.35 -1.15
CA GLY A 333 -7.25 -13.85 0.15
C GLY A 333 -8.32 -14.58 0.95
N ALA A 334 -9.51 -14.79 0.38
CA ALA A 334 -10.62 -15.43 1.09
C ALA A 334 -10.34 -16.90 1.37
N LEU A 335 -10.49 -17.30 2.63
CA LEU A 335 -10.62 -18.68 3.06
C LEU A 335 -11.89 -18.78 3.90
N VAL A 336 -12.69 -19.80 3.63
CA VAL A 336 -13.94 -20.02 4.38
C VAL A 336 -13.61 -20.58 5.77
N SER A 337 -13.80 -19.78 6.80
CA SER A 337 -13.62 -20.26 8.18
C SER A 337 -14.72 -21.26 8.55
N GLY A 338 -14.34 -22.42 9.04
CA GLY A 338 -15.28 -23.34 9.68
C GLY A 338 -15.77 -22.82 11.05
N ARG A 339 -16.57 -23.61 11.71
CA ARG A 339 -17.19 -23.25 13.01
C ARG A 339 -16.74 -24.14 14.17
N GLU A 340 -16.05 -25.24 13.88
CA GLU A 340 -15.62 -26.18 14.91
C GLU A 340 -14.38 -25.67 15.64
N ALA A 341 -14.35 -25.86 16.96
CA ALA A 341 -13.20 -25.49 17.78
C ALA A 341 -12.07 -26.52 17.62
N ALA A 342 -10.82 -26.05 17.62
CA ALA A 342 -9.62 -26.88 17.52
C ALA A 342 -8.95 -27.14 18.88
N ARG A 343 -9.70 -27.06 20.00
CA ARG A 343 -9.14 -27.24 21.34
C ARG A 343 -8.53 -28.63 21.53
N GLY A 344 -7.29 -28.70 22.05
CA GLY A 344 -6.57 -29.94 22.29
C GLY A 344 -6.06 -30.66 21.04
N MET A 345 -6.26 -30.15 19.84
CA MET A 345 -5.76 -30.74 18.60
C MET A 345 -4.30 -30.31 18.33
N PRO A 346 -3.51 -31.20 17.65
CA PRO A 346 -3.78 -32.60 17.36
C PRO A 346 -3.68 -33.47 18.61
N ALA A 347 -4.56 -34.46 18.75
CA ALA A 347 -4.53 -35.43 19.84
C ALA A 347 -4.24 -36.86 19.37
N ARG A 348 -4.52 -37.18 18.10
CA ARG A 348 -4.29 -38.51 17.51
C ARG A 348 -3.35 -38.46 16.33
N GLU A 349 -3.71 -37.70 15.29
CA GLU A 349 -2.93 -37.63 14.05
C GLU A 349 -3.28 -36.41 13.21
N ILE A 350 -2.35 -36.04 12.36
CA ILE A 350 -2.55 -35.14 11.22
C ILE A 350 -2.43 -35.98 9.96
N ARG A 351 -3.38 -35.85 9.02
CA ARG A 351 -3.41 -36.66 7.81
C ARG A 351 -3.68 -35.82 6.56
N PHE A 352 -2.78 -35.89 5.61
CA PHE A 352 -2.98 -35.41 4.24
C PHE A 352 -3.55 -36.56 3.42
N ARG A 353 -4.65 -36.31 2.70
CA ARG A 353 -5.32 -37.31 1.84
C ARG A 353 -5.40 -36.80 0.41
N ASN A 354 -4.66 -37.41 -0.49
CA ASN A 354 -4.63 -37.09 -1.92
C ASN A 354 -4.56 -35.60 -2.21
N VAL A 355 -3.72 -34.87 -1.47
CA VAL A 355 -3.63 -33.42 -1.55
C VAL A 355 -2.92 -33.01 -2.84
N THR A 356 -3.62 -32.23 -3.69
CA THR A 356 -3.03 -31.58 -4.86
C THR A 356 -3.14 -30.08 -4.71
N PHE A 357 -2.00 -29.39 -4.89
CA PHE A 357 -1.92 -27.93 -4.73
C PHE A 357 -0.99 -27.30 -5.76
N ALA A 358 -1.47 -26.22 -6.40
CA ALA A 358 -0.69 -25.31 -7.25
C ALA A 358 -0.89 -23.87 -6.80
N TYR A 359 0.17 -23.05 -6.83
CA TYR A 359 0.04 -21.61 -6.68
C TYR A 359 -0.67 -21.00 -7.89
N ALA A 360 -1.38 -19.88 -7.70
CA ALA A 360 -2.22 -19.27 -8.74
C ALA A 360 -1.50 -18.96 -10.07
N GLN A 361 -0.17 -18.86 -10.06
CA GLN A 361 0.65 -18.55 -11.24
C GLN A 361 1.53 -19.72 -11.70
N ALA A 362 1.50 -20.83 -10.97
CA ALA A 362 2.25 -22.03 -11.37
C ALA A 362 1.51 -22.76 -12.50
N THR A 363 2.27 -23.21 -13.48
CA THR A 363 1.75 -24.05 -14.57
C THR A 363 1.55 -25.50 -14.14
N GLU A 364 2.27 -25.94 -13.13
CA GLU A 364 2.25 -27.30 -12.61
C GLU A 364 1.97 -27.30 -11.09
N PRO A 365 1.27 -28.31 -10.58
CA PRO A 365 1.05 -28.45 -9.14
C PRO A 365 2.37 -28.73 -8.41
N VAL A 366 2.54 -28.09 -7.26
CA VAL A 366 3.70 -28.26 -6.37
C VAL A 366 3.56 -29.51 -5.50
N LEU A 367 2.32 -29.87 -5.11
CA LEU A 367 2.00 -31.13 -4.48
C LEU A 367 1.03 -31.91 -5.37
N GLN A 368 1.25 -33.21 -5.57
CA GLN A 368 0.45 -34.08 -6.43
C GLN A 368 0.11 -35.38 -5.70
N ASP A 369 -1.17 -35.65 -5.51
CA ASP A 369 -1.64 -36.86 -4.79
C ASP A 369 -0.84 -37.10 -3.53
N PHE A 370 -0.63 -36.05 -2.75
CA PHE A 370 0.24 -36.08 -1.56
C PHE A 370 -0.52 -36.73 -0.39
N ASP A 371 0.00 -37.87 0.05
CA ASP A 371 -0.51 -38.63 1.19
C ASP A 371 0.54 -38.72 2.29
N LEU A 372 0.20 -38.29 3.50
CA LEU A 372 1.09 -38.33 4.66
C LEU A 372 0.29 -38.42 5.95
N THR A 373 0.66 -39.33 6.84
CA THR A 373 0.08 -39.42 8.21
C THR A 373 1.17 -39.14 9.24
N ILE A 374 0.88 -38.19 10.16
CA ILE A 374 1.77 -37.75 11.23
C ILE A 374 1.08 -38.02 12.55
N PRO A 375 1.57 -38.96 13.36
CA PRO A 375 1.02 -39.23 14.71
C PRO A 375 1.18 -38.00 15.61
N ALA A 376 0.16 -37.67 16.41
CA ALA A 376 0.25 -36.61 17.38
C ALA A 376 1.32 -36.89 18.45
N GLY A 377 2.02 -35.83 18.87
CA GLY A 377 3.10 -35.92 19.85
C GLY A 377 4.39 -36.56 19.33
N SER A 378 4.47 -36.89 18.03
CA SER A 378 5.71 -37.38 17.40
C SER A 378 6.46 -36.27 16.68
N SER A 379 7.76 -36.52 16.41
CA SER A 379 8.60 -35.67 15.58
C SER A 379 8.75 -36.27 14.19
N LEU A 380 8.47 -35.47 13.16
CA LEU A 380 8.65 -35.82 11.76
C LEU A 380 9.67 -34.88 11.11
N ALA A 381 10.73 -35.45 10.54
CA ALA A 381 11.64 -34.70 9.66
C ALA A 381 11.21 -34.85 8.20
N ILE A 382 11.22 -33.75 7.45
CA ILE A 382 10.94 -33.74 6.00
C ILE A 382 12.19 -33.35 5.27
N VAL A 383 12.67 -34.25 4.40
CA VAL A 383 13.84 -34.06 3.56
C VAL A 383 13.46 -34.14 2.09
N GLY A 384 14.25 -33.55 1.21
CA GLY A 384 14.03 -33.56 -0.24
C GLY A 384 14.73 -32.39 -0.91
N GLN A 385 14.81 -32.44 -2.24
CA GLN A 385 15.43 -31.38 -3.02
C GLN A 385 14.70 -30.03 -2.90
N ASN A 386 15.38 -28.94 -3.30
CA ASN A 386 14.74 -27.63 -3.37
C ASN A 386 13.60 -27.68 -4.41
N GLY A 387 12.45 -27.08 -4.07
CA GLY A 387 11.27 -27.14 -4.92
C GLY A 387 10.40 -28.41 -4.75
N ALA A 388 10.78 -29.37 -3.92
CA ALA A 388 10.00 -30.61 -3.72
C ALA A 388 8.62 -30.40 -3.06
N GLY A 389 8.30 -29.19 -2.57
CA GLY A 389 7.01 -28.88 -1.93
C GLY A 389 7.01 -28.83 -0.40
N LYS A 390 8.17 -28.91 0.26
CA LYS A 390 8.30 -28.96 1.74
C LYS A 390 7.66 -27.75 2.42
N THR A 391 8.06 -26.55 2.07
CA THR A 391 7.49 -25.29 2.62
C THR A 391 6.02 -25.11 2.23
N THR A 392 5.62 -25.58 1.04
CA THR A 392 4.22 -25.56 0.58
C THR A 392 3.33 -26.42 1.48
N MET A 393 3.77 -27.64 1.85
CA MET A 393 3.08 -28.49 2.79
C MET A 393 2.89 -27.79 4.14
N ALA A 394 3.95 -27.12 4.66
CA ALA A 394 3.87 -26.35 5.91
C ALA A 394 2.87 -25.18 5.80
N LYS A 395 2.87 -24.44 4.70
CA LYS A 395 1.92 -23.35 4.45
C LYS A 395 0.47 -23.84 4.39
N LEU A 396 0.21 -24.99 3.76
CA LEU A 396 -1.11 -25.63 3.72
C LEU A 396 -1.56 -26.08 5.12
N LEU A 397 -0.67 -26.66 5.91
CA LEU A 397 -0.99 -27.09 7.28
C LEU A 397 -1.30 -25.90 8.20
N CYS A 398 -0.60 -24.75 8.02
CA CYS A 398 -0.93 -23.48 8.67
C CYS A 398 -2.23 -22.84 8.12
N ARG A 399 -2.84 -23.48 7.13
CA ARG A 399 -4.03 -22.99 6.43
C ARG A 399 -3.86 -21.56 5.91
N LEU A 400 -2.67 -21.26 5.34
CA LEU A 400 -2.42 -20.05 4.57
C LEU A 400 -3.01 -20.15 3.16
N TYR A 401 -3.26 -21.37 2.71
CA TYR A 401 -3.95 -21.77 1.49
C TYR A 401 -4.81 -22.99 1.78
N ASP A 402 -5.87 -23.20 1.02
CA ASP A 402 -6.60 -24.46 0.96
C ASP A 402 -6.17 -25.25 -0.31
N PRO A 403 -6.06 -26.60 -0.25
CA PRO A 403 -5.72 -27.40 -1.41
C PRO A 403 -6.85 -27.40 -2.44
N GLN A 404 -6.50 -27.52 -3.76
CA GLN A 404 -7.48 -27.64 -4.84
C GLN A 404 -8.18 -28.99 -4.81
N HIS A 405 -7.45 -30.07 -4.47
CA HIS A 405 -7.99 -31.42 -4.36
C HIS A 405 -7.49 -32.07 -3.07
N GLY A 406 -8.26 -33.03 -2.58
CA GLY A 406 -7.98 -33.74 -1.35
C GLY A 406 -8.36 -32.97 -0.09
N SER A 407 -7.88 -33.44 1.05
CA SER A 407 -8.15 -32.87 2.38
C SER A 407 -6.95 -32.98 3.30
N ILE A 408 -6.86 -32.06 4.25
CA ILE A 408 -5.93 -32.11 5.39
C ILE A 408 -6.81 -32.31 6.61
N GLU A 409 -6.63 -33.44 7.30
CA GLU A 409 -7.43 -33.81 8.44
C GLU A 409 -6.60 -33.78 9.72
N VAL A 410 -7.20 -33.32 10.80
CA VAL A 410 -6.64 -33.37 12.14
C VAL A 410 -7.62 -34.13 13.04
N ASP A 411 -7.17 -35.24 13.61
CA ASP A 411 -8.00 -36.13 14.40
C ASP A 411 -9.27 -36.62 13.66
N GLY A 412 -9.19 -36.75 12.32
CA GLY A 412 -10.28 -37.18 11.46
C GLY A 412 -11.24 -36.05 11.02
N LYS A 413 -10.93 -34.80 11.35
CA LYS A 413 -11.69 -33.63 10.91
C LYS A 413 -10.90 -32.83 9.89
N ASP A 414 -11.53 -32.46 8.79
CA ASP A 414 -10.93 -31.57 7.79
C ASP A 414 -10.66 -30.19 8.41
N ILE A 415 -9.44 -29.66 8.26
CA ILE A 415 -9.08 -28.33 8.81
C ILE A 415 -9.97 -27.21 8.27
N ARG A 416 -10.66 -27.42 7.14
CA ARG A 416 -11.62 -26.46 6.57
C ARG A 416 -12.89 -26.34 7.41
N THR A 417 -13.24 -27.35 8.22
CA THR A 417 -14.38 -27.30 9.14
C THR A 417 -14.06 -26.57 10.44
N LEU A 418 -12.77 -26.42 10.77
CA LEU A 418 -12.30 -25.75 11.96
C LEU A 418 -12.35 -24.22 11.81
N ALA A 419 -12.62 -23.50 12.90
CA ALA A 419 -12.43 -22.06 12.94
C ALA A 419 -10.94 -21.73 12.72
N ILE A 420 -10.63 -20.88 11.72
CA ILE A 420 -9.24 -20.60 11.30
C ILE A 420 -8.41 -20.05 12.47
N GLY A 421 -8.97 -19.14 13.26
CA GLY A 421 -8.29 -18.57 14.42
C GLY A 421 -7.98 -19.63 15.48
N ASP A 422 -8.93 -20.52 15.76
CA ASP A 422 -8.75 -21.61 16.73
C ASP A 422 -7.68 -22.59 16.25
N TRP A 423 -7.70 -22.97 14.97
CA TRP A 423 -6.67 -23.85 14.41
C TRP A 423 -5.28 -23.22 14.46
N ARG A 424 -5.15 -21.96 14.02
CA ARG A 424 -3.87 -21.25 14.04
C ARG A 424 -3.33 -21.01 15.45
N SER A 425 -4.19 -20.85 16.44
CA SER A 425 -3.77 -20.75 17.84
C SER A 425 -3.12 -22.05 18.38
N ARG A 426 -3.36 -23.18 17.70
CA ARG A 426 -2.75 -24.48 17.99
C ARG A 426 -1.40 -24.70 17.32
N ILE A 427 -0.99 -23.80 16.40
CA ILE A 427 0.21 -23.94 15.59
C ILE A 427 1.20 -22.84 15.94
N THR A 428 2.46 -23.19 16.00
CA THR A 428 3.56 -22.23 15.90
C THR A 428 4.49 -22.63 14.76
N ALA A 429 4.99 -21.65 14.03
CA ALA A 429 5.86 -21.89 12.89
C ALA A 429 7.06 -20.93 12.87
N VAL A 430 8.22 -21.48 12.52
CA VAL A 430 9.41 -20.70 12.14
C VAL A 430 9.69 -21.03 10.68
N PHE A 431 9.41 -20.09 9.79
CA PHE A 431 9.76 -20.19 8.37
C PHE A 431 11.19 -19.69 8.13
N GLN A 432 11.77 -20.03 6.99
CA GLN A 432 13.11 -19.63 6.60
C GLN A 432 13.26 -18.09 6.55
N ASP A 433 12.23 -17.41 6.08
CA ASP A 433 12.10 -15.95 5.97
C ASP A 433 11.35 -15.32 7.17
N PHE A 434 11.68 -15.76 8.39
CA PHE A 434 11.03 -15.27 9.60
C PHE A 434 11.17 -13.76 9.77
N ILE A 435 10.13 -13.13 10.30
CA ILE A 435 10.08 -11.68 10.51
C ILE A 435 10.97 -11.25 11.70
N ARG A 436 11.71 -10.16 11.50
CA ARG A 436 12.49 -9.44 12.51
C ARG A 436 11.72 -8.18 12.87
N PHE A 437 11.07 -8.19 14.02
CA PHE A 437 10.33 -7.00 14.46
C PHE A 437 11.28 -5.97 15.06
N GLU A 438 11.23 -4.73 14.60
CA GLU A 438 11.89 -3.59 15.24
C GLU A 438 11.16 -3.17 16.52
N LEU A 439 11.01 -4.12 17.43
CA LEU A 439 10.28 -4.02 18.69
C LEU A 439 11.17 -4.54 19.84
N SER A 440 10.66 -4.47 21.06
CA SER A 440 11.37 -5.00 22.23
C SER A 440 11.62 -6.51 22.15
N VAL A 441 12.59 -7.02 22.91
CA VAL A 441 12.82 -8.46 23.09
C VAL A 441 11.53 -9.16 23.51
N ARG A 442 10.78 -8.58 24.44
CA ARG A 442 9.49 -9.05 24.95
C ARG A 442 8.50 -9.29 23.79
N GLU A 443 8.27 -8.26 22.98
CA GLU A 443 7.33 -8.31 21.87
C GLU A 443 7.81 -9.24 20.74
N ASN A 444 9.13 -9.34 20.54
CA ASN A 444 9.70 -10.28 19.59
C ASN A 444 9.46 -11.74 19.96
N VAL A 445 9.51 -12.09 21.25
CA VAL A 445 9.30 -13.45 21.74
C VAL A 445 7.82 -13.76 21.97
N ALA A 446 7.07 -12.78 22.48
CA ALA A 446 5.66 -12.95 22.81
C ALA A 446 4.82 -11.76 22.32
N PRO A 447 4.57 -11.63 21.00
CA PRO A 447 3.83 -10.49 20.45
C PRO A 447 2.38 -10.39 20.95
N ALA A 448 1.78 -11.51 21.35
CA ALA A 448 0.45 -11.54 21.98
C ALA A 448 0.49 -11.33 23.52
N GLY A 449 1.68 -11.12 24.08
CA GLY A 449 1.93 -11.00 25.52
C GLY A 449 2.15 -12.37 26.19
N ALA A 450 3.07 -12.39 27.16
CA ALA A 450 3.35 -13.53 28.02
C ALA A 450 3.97 -13.08 29.35
N PRO A 451 3.86 -13.86 30.44
CA PRO A 451 4.61 -13.61 31.68
C PRO A 451 6.12 -13.62 31.44
N ASP A 452 6.84 -12.69 32.06
CA ASP A 452 8.29 -12.55 31.93
C ASP A 452 9.06 -13.83 32.18
N ALA A 453 8.61 -14.64 33.15
CA ALA A 453 9.24 -15.92 33.46
C ALA A 453 9.25 -16.87 32.27
N LEU A 454 8.15 -16.95 31.52
CA LEU A 454 8.04 -17.81 30.33
C LEU A 454 8.89 -17.27 29.17
N ILE A 455 8.94 -15.94 29.00
CA ILE A 455 9.79 -15.30 27.99
C ILE A 455 11.26 -15.62 28.28
N ARG A 456 11.73 -15.41 29.53
CA ARG A 456 13.11 -15.70 29.94
C ARG A 456 13.46 -17.18 29.80
N GLN A 457 12.55 -18.07 30.15
CA GLN A 457 12.74 -19.50 29.96
C GLN A 457 12.88 -19.85 28.49
N SER A 458 12.01 -19.30 27.63
CA SER A 458 12.06 -19.53 26.17
C SER A 458 13.33 -19.00 25.54
N LEU A 459 13.83 -17.83 26.00
CA LEU A 459 15.12 -17.28 25.58
C LEU A 459 16.27 -18.21 26.04
N GLY A 460 16.24 -18.72 27.25
CA GLY A 460 17.23 -19.66 27.78
C GLY A 460 17.31 -20.94 26.93
N ASP A 461 16.17 -21.55 26.62
CA ASP A 461 16.12 -22.76 25.80
C ASP A 461 16.58 -22.52 24.36
N ALA A 462 16.34 -21.31 23.82
CA ALA A 462 16.86 -20.90 22.52
C ALA A 462 18.35 -20.44 22.55
N GLY A 463 19.03 -20.53 23.70
CA GLY A 463 20.42 -20.14 23.84
C GLY A 463 20.66 -18.63 23.87
N LEU A 464 19.66 -17.84 24.28
CA LEU A 464 19.71 -16.38 24.42
C LEU A 464 19.50 -15.92 25.87
N GLY A 465 19.85 -16.73 26.86
CA GLY A 465 19.70 -16.39 28.29
C GLY A 465 20.46 -15.14 28.74
N HIS A 466 21.41 -14.66 27.96
CA HIS A 466 22.14 -13.40 28.19
C HIS A 466 21.30 -12.15 27.88
N LEU A 467 20.20 -12.26 27.13
CA LEU A 467 19.28 -11.14 26.88
C LEU A 467 18.35 -10.94 28.08
N THR A 468 18.88 -10.28 29.12
CA THR A 468 18.16 -10.09 30.37
C THR A 468 17.19 -8.91 30.37
N HIS A 469 17.46 -7.89 29.55
CA HIS A 469 16.62 -6.69 29.44
C HIS A 469 15.54 -6.90 28.37
N LEU A 470 14.33 -7.26 28.79
CA LEU A 470 13.24 -7.60 27.89
C LEU A 470 12.68 -6.42 27.11
N ASP A 471 12.89 -5.20 27.58
CA ASP A 471 12.36 -3.98 26.97
C ASP A 471 13.34 -3.32 25.97
N THR A 472 14.53 -3.91 25.79
CA THR A 472 15.49 -3.47 24.77
C THR A 472 14.92 -3.65 23.36
N ILE A 473 14.92 -2.58 22.56
CA ILE A 473 14.45 -2.60 21.16
C ILE A 473 15.52 -3.26 20.27
N LEU A 474 15.09 -4.21 19.46
CA LEU A 474 15.98 -4.96 18.55
C LEU A 474 16.09 -4.25 17.18
N ALA A 475 16.57 -3.00 17.19
CA ALA A 475 16.85 -2.22 15.98
C ALA A 475 17.84 -1.11 16.28
N ARG A 476 18.82 -0.89 15.39
CA ARG A 476 19.87 0.16 15.55
C ARG A 476 19.34 1.58 15.38
N GLY A 477 18.20 1.77 14.74
CA GLY A 477 17.63 3.08 14.45
C GLY A 477 16.97 3.78 15.64
N TYR A 478 16.84 3.10 16.78
CA TYR A 478 16.16 3.60 17.98
C TYR A 478 17.15 3.93 19.09
N PRO A 479 16.85 4.95 19.95
CA PRO A 479 17.66 5.21 21.15
C PRO A 479 17.74 3.94 22.00
N ASP A 480 18.94 3.60 22.49
CA ASP A 480 19.24 2.40 23.27
C ASP A 480 18.88 1.07 22.57
N GLY A 481 18.60 1.11 21.26
CA GLY A 481 18.32 -0.05 20.45
C GLY A 481 19.59 -0.83 20.07
N THR A 482 19.48 -2.14 19.94
CA THR A 482 20.56 -3.02 19.52
C THR A 482 20.10 -3.92 18.37
N ASP A 483 21.03 -4.28 17.49
CA ASP A 483 20.75 -5.26 16.44
C ASP A 483 21.43 -6.59 16.79
N LEU A 484 20.84 -7.66 16.33
CA LEU A 484 21.32 -9.01 16.57
C LEU A 484 22.01 -9.57 15.32
N SER A 485 22.94 -10.48 15.50
CA SER A 485 23.47 -11.28 14.39
C SER A 485 22.38 -12.16 13.77
N GLY A 486 22.57 -12.61 12.53
CA GLY A 486 21.60 -13.49 11.86
C GLY A 486 21.24 -14.74 12.68
N GLY A 487 22.25 -15.38 13.28
CA GLY A 487 22.03 -16.53 14.15
C GLY A 487 21.28 -16.19 15.46
N GLN A 488 21.52 -15.00 16.04
CA GLN A 488 20.74 -14.54 17.20
C GLN A 488 19.29 -14.25 16.83
N TRP A 489 19.03 -13.62 15.68
CA TRP A 489 17.68 -13.41 15.17
C TRP A 489 16.93 -14.73 14.95
N GLN A 490 17.61 -15.76 14.44
CA GLN A 490 17.04 -17.08 14.29
C GLN A 490 16.67 -17.71 15.66
N ARG A 491 17.53 -17.54 16.67
CA ARG A 491 17.23 -17.97 18.04
C ARG A 491 16.06 -17.19 18.66
N ILE A 492 15.85 -15.91 18.34
CA ILE A 492 14.65 -15.17 18.74
C ILE A 492 13.39 -15.79 18.12
N ALA A 493 13.42 -16.14 16.82
CA ALA A 493 12.28 -16.82 16.19
C ALA A 493 11.99 -18.19 16.84
N LEU A 494 13.02 -18.94 17.22
CA LEU A 494 12.88 -20.18 17.99
C LEU A 494 12.32 -19.93 19.39
N ALA A 495 12.79 -18.92 20.12
CA ALA A 495 12.25 -18.53 21.43
C ALA A 495 10.76 -18.18 21.35
N ARG A 496 10.34 -17.50 20.26
CA ARG A 496 8.92 -17.21 19.95
C ARG A 496 8.12 -18.49 19.82
N ALA A 497 8.62 -19.47 19.06
CA ALA A 497 7.95 -20.77 18.89
C ALA A 497 7.85 -21.53 20.19
N LEU A 498 8.92 -21.60 21.00
CA LEU A 498 8.94 -22.25 22.30
C LEU A 498 8.01 -21.58 23.31
N CYS A 499 7.91 -20.24 23.26
CA CYS A 499 6.95 -19.51 24.08
C CYS A 499 5.51 -19.89 23.71
N ALA A 500 5.17 -19.99 22.43
CA ALA A 500 3.85 -20.41 21.96
C ALA A 500 3.50 -21.84 22.36
N VAL A 501 4.46 -22.77 22.36
CA VAL A 501 4.28 -24.14 22.88
C VAL A 501 3.86 -24.11 24.35
N ARG A 502 4.51 -23.30 25.18
CA ARG A 502 4.17 -23.13 26.60
C ARG A 502 2.79 -22.51 26.82
N PHE A 503 2.31 -21.76 25.83
CA PHE A 503 0.94 -21.22 25.77
C PHE A 503 -0.08 -22.20 25.22
N GLY A 504 0.32 -23.45 24.93
CA GLY A 504 -0.59 -24.50 24.53
C GLY A 504 -0.67 -24.77 23.02
N ALA A 505 0.26 -24.30 22.21
CA ALA A 505 0.37 -24.77 20.83
C ALA A 505 0.62 -26.28 20.81
N GLY A 506 -0.13 -27.03 19.99
CA GLY A 506 -0.05 -28.49 19.89
C GLY A 506 0.77 -28.96 18.69
N LEU A 507 1.17 -28.02 17.80
CA LEU A 507 1.95 -28.29 16.59
C LEU A 507 3.05 -27.24 16.43
N VAL A 508 4.27 -27.71 16.18
CA VAL A 508 5.44 -26.90 15.90
C VAL A 508 5.95 -27.19 14.48
N LEU A 509 6.09 -26.17 13.67
CA LEU A 509 6.68 -26.25 12.35
C LEU A 509 8.00 -25.48 12.32
N LEU A 510 9.07 -26.15 11.91
CA LEU A 510 10.42 -25.57 11.82
C LEU A 510 10.94 -25.75 10.40
N ASP A 511 10.99 -24.68 9.63
CA ASP A 511 11.51 -24.70 8.25
C ASP A 511 12.94 -24.13 8.24
N GLU A 512 13.93 -24.98 8.10
CA GLU A 512 15.36 -24.70 8.16
C GLU A 512 15.80 -23.87 9.38
N PRO A 513 15.46 -24.29 10.60
CA PRO A 513 15.57 -23.47 11.80
C PRO A 513 17.02 -23.17 12.22
N THR A 514 18.00 -23.72 11.56
CA THR A 514 19.43 -23.66 11.94
C THR A 514 20.36 -23.20 10.80
N ALA A 515 19.79 -22.69 9.69
CA ALA A 515 20.54 -22.33 8.49
C ALA A 515 21.68 -21.30 8.72
N GLN A 516 21.58 -20.46 9.76
CA GLN A 516 22.58 -19.42 10.10
C GLN A 516 23.42 -19.76 11.34
N LEU A 517 23.36 -20.99 11.83
CA LEU A 517 24.11 -21.46 13.01
C LEU A 517 25.30 -22.32 12.60
N ASP A 518 26.34 -22.31 13.43
CA ASP A 518 27.47 -23.22 13.30
C ASP A 518 27.08 -24.67 13.68
N VAL A 519 27.78 -25.66 13.17
CA VAL A 519 27.41 -27.09 13.28
C VAL A 519 27.31 -27.56 14.74
N ARG A 520 28.21 -27.06 15.62
CA ARG A 520 28.18 -27.45 17.05
C ARG A 520 27.03 -26.80 17.80
N GLY A 521 26.79 -25.52 17.62
CA GLY A 521 25.66 -24.78 18.21
C GLY A 521 24.30 -25.27 17.73
N GLU A 522 24.23 -25.77 16.48
CA GLU A 522 23.04 -26.36 15.89
C GLU A 522 22.55 -27.60 16.63
N ALA A 523 23.45 -28.59 16.82
CA ALA A 523 23.09 -29.86 17.46
C ALA A 523 22.59 -29.65 18.91
N GLU A 524 23.22 -28.72 19.63
CA GLU A 524 22.83 -28.40 21.01
C GLU A 524 21.46 -27.72 21.07
N ILE A 525 21.23 -26.68 20.22
CA ILE A 525 19.96 -25.97 20.19
C ILE A 525 18.84 -26.91 19.75
N PHE A 526 19.09 -27.72 18.73
CA PHE A 526 18.09 -28.67 18.26
C PHE A 526 17.71 -29.71 19.31
N GLY A 527 18.69 -30.26 20.04
CA GLY A 527 18.43 -31.14 21.17
C GLY A 527 17.56 -30.49 22.26
N ARG A 528 17.81 -29.22 22.58
CA ARG A 528 16.97 -28.42 23.52
C ARG A 528 15.55 -28.22 22.98
N ILE A 529 15.39 -27.95 21.70
CA ILE A 529 14.08 -27.78 21.05
C ILE A 529 13.30 -29.08 21.14
N LEU A 530 13.87 -30.21 20.72
CA LEU A 530 13.22 -31.52 20.82
C LEU A 530 12.86 -31.88 22.25
N ALA A 531 13.73 -31.57 23.21
CA ALA A 531 13.41 -31.77 24.64
C ALA A 531 12.22 -30.92 25.10
N ALA A 532 12.16 -29.65 24.66
CA ALA A 532 11.08 -28.74 25.02
C ALA A 532 9.74 -29.07 24.31
N THR A 533 9.80 -29.77 23.16
CA THR A 533 8.62 -30.13 22.36
C THR A 533 8.22 -31.60 22.40
N ARG A 534 8.79 -32.39 23.31
CA ARG A 534 8.54 -33.88 23.42
C ARG A 534 7.07 -34.30 23.48
N GLN A 535 6.18 -33.44 23.98
CA GLN A 535 4.75 -33.73 24.11
C GLN A 535 3.92 -33.04 23.01
N VAL A 536 4.56 -32.43 22.02
CA VAL A 536 3.93 -31.66 20.98
C VAL A 536 4.33 -32.24 19.63
N THR A 537 3.41 -32.27 18.68
CA THR A 537 3.70 -32.71 17.33
C THR A 537 4.71 -31.73 16.70
N THR A 538 5.88 -32.22 16.29
CA THR A 538 6.95 -31.39 15.75
C THR A 538 7.25 -31.81 14.32
N ILE A 539 7.17 -30.88 13.38
CA ILE A 539 7.55 -31.08 11.97
C ILE A 539 8.78 -30.24 11.70
N LEU A 540 9.84 -30.90 11.30
CA LEU A 540 11.13 -30.30 10.94
C LEU A 540 11.37 -30.43 9.44
N ILE A 541 11.52 -29.31 8.74
CA ILE A 541 12.03 -29.29 7.37
C ILE A 541 13.52 -28.94 7.46
N SER A 542 14.39 -29.86 7.04
CA SER A 542 15.83 -29.63 7.09
C SER A 542 16.53 -30.40 5.99
N HIS A 543 17.62 -29.86 5.50
CA HIS A 543 18.56 -30.55 4.62
C HIS A 543 19.79 -31.08 5.38
N ARG A 544 19.89 -30.86 6.70
CA ARG A 544 21.02 -31.30 7.55
C ARG A 544 20.70 -32.59 8.26
N PHE A 545 21.38 -33.66 7.92
CA PHE A 545 21.12 -35.01 8.45
C PHE A 545 21.51 -35.17 9.93
N SER A 546 22.37 -34.30 10.47
CA SER A 546 22.68 -34.25 11.91
C SER A 546 21.43 -34.01 12.77
N THR A 547 20.51 -33.19 12.26
CA THR A 547 19.24 -32.89 12.91
C THR A 547 18.13 -33.87 12.52
N VAL A 548 18.05 -34.23 11.24
CA VAL A 548 17.01 -35.13 10.69
C VAL A 548 17.00 -36.49 11.35
N ARG A 549 18.17 -37.09 11.64
CA ARG A 549 18.31 -38.43 12.27
C ARG A 549 17.74 -38.52 13.70
N GLN A 550 17.51 -37.39 14.36
CA GLN A 550 16.97 -37.33 15.72
C GLN A 550 15.44 -37.35 15.75
N ALA A 551 14.77 -37.22 14.62
CA ALA A 551 13.32 -37.29 14.52
C ALA A 551 12.84 -38.78 14.61
N ASP A 552 11.65 -38.97 15.17
CA ASP A 552 11.02 -40.32 15.30
C ASP A 552 10.77 -40.92 13.90
N ARG A 553 10.38 -40.08 12.93
CA ARG A 553 10.16 -40.48 11.54
C ARG A 553 10.73 -39.46 10.58
N ILE A 554 11.08 -39.93 9.39
CA ILE A 554 11.64 -39.16 8.31
C ILE A 554 10.79 -39.40 7.06
N CYS A 555 10.35 -38.32 6.41
CA CYS A 555 9.63 -38.33 5.15
C CYS A 555 10.54 -37.78 4.05
N VAL A 556 10.77 -38.54 3.00
CA VAL A 556 11.46 -38.08 1.79
C VAL A 556 10.44 -37.60 0.78
N LEU A 557 10.52 -36.33 0.42
CA LEU A 557 9.65 -35.67 -0.54
C LEU A 557 10.36 -35.44 -1.87
N GLU A 558 9.77 -35.92 -2.97
CA GLU A 558 10.31 -35.72 -4.32
C GLU A 558 9.15 -35.41 -5.29
N HIS A 559 9.28 -34.36 -6.09
CA HIS A 559 8.24 -33.93 -7.06
C HIS A 559 6.82 -33.86 -6.48
N GLY A 560 6.69 -33.32 -5.28
CA GLY A 560 5.40 -33.13 -4.63
C GLY A 560 4.76 -34.41 -4.07
N ARG A 561 5.50 -35.54 -4.00
CA ARG A 561 5.02 -36.85 -3.52
C ARG A 561 5.92 -37.40 -2.43
N VAL A 562 5.35 -38.17 -1.52
CA VAL A 562 6.11 -38.95 -0.53
C VAL A 562 6.68 -40.17 -1.21
N VAL A 563 8.01 -40.30 -1.22
CA VAL A 563 8.70 -41.45 -1.83
C VAL A 563 9.17 -42.46 -0.80
N GLU A 564 9.57 -42.00 0.39
CA GLU A 564 10.01 -42.86 1.49
C GLU A 564 9.50 -42.28 2.84
N LEU A 565 9.12 -43.17 3.76
CA LEU A 565 8.68 -42.79 5.10
C LEU A 565 9.09 -43.89 6.10
N GLY A 566 9.89 -43.54 7.10
CA GLY A 566 10.36 -44.49 8.10
C GLY A 566 11.26 -43.82 9.15
N SER A 567 11.84 -44.60 10.07
CA SER A 567 12.89 -44.15 10.97
C SER A 567 14.23 -44.06 10.23
N HIS A 568 15.24 -43.45 10.85
CA HIS A 568 16.60 -43.34 10.29
C HIS A 568 17.15 -44.71 9.90
N ASP A 569 17.05 -45.68 10.78
CA ASP A 569 17.61 -47.02 10.58
C ASP A 569 16.85 -47.79 9.49
N GLU A 570 15.50 -47.72 9.50
CA GLU A 570 14.66 -48.32 8.45
C GLU A 570 15.03 -47.80 7.05
N LEU A 571 15.12 -46.45 6.90
CA LEU A 571 15.43 -45.83 5.60
C LEU A 571 16.88 -46.07 5.15
N ARG A 572 17.82 -46.19 6.07
CA ARG A 572 19.17 -46.62 5.77
C ARG A 572 19.23 -48.06 5.26
N ALA A 573 18.50 -48.95 5.93
CA ALA A 573 18.40 -50.36 5.54
C ALA A 573 17.71 -50.55 4.18
N LEU A 574 16.69 -49.71 3.89
CA LEU A 574 15.97 -49.73 2.62
C LEU A 574 16.90 -49.42 1.40
N GLY A 575 17.99 -48.69 1.61
CA GLY A 575 18.98 -48.42 0.57
C GLY A 575 18.50 -47.44 -0.51
N GLY A 576 17.45 -46.69 -0.29
CA GLY A 576 16.78 -45.81 -1.25
C GLY A 576 17.35 -44.39 -1.30
N ARG A 577 16.44 -43.44 -1.58
CA ARG A 577 16.77 -42.01 -1.75
C ARG A 577 17.36 -41.40 -0.48
N TYR A 578 16.79 -41.71 0.68
CA TYR A 578 17.28 -41.22 1.97
C TYR A 578 18.78 -41.61 2.17
N LYS A 579 19.09 -42.87 1.96
CA LYS A 579 20.48 -43.35 2.12
C LYS A 579 21.45 -42.64 1.17
N THR A 580 21.06 -42.50 -0.10
CA THR A 580 21.87 -41.77 -1.09
C THR A 580 22.14 -40.33 -0.68
N MET A 581 21.10 -39.61 -0.23
CA MET A 581 21.23 -38.21 0.24
C MET A 581 22.09 -38.12 1.50
N PHE A 582 21.94 -39.07 2.42
CA PHE A 582 22.73 -39.14 3.65
C PHE A 582 24.20 -39.38 3.38
N GLU A 583 24.55 -40.34 2.52
CA GLU A 583 25.93 -40.69 2.17
C GLU A 583 26.62 -39.55 1.41
N LEU A 584 25.92 -38.87 0.48
CA LEU A 584 26.45 -37.71 -0.23
C LEU A 584 26.76 -36.54 0.71
N GLN A 585 26.01 -36.37 1.78
CA GLN A 585 26.30 -35.32 2.76
C GLN A 585 27.40 -35.74 3.73
N ALA A 586 27.45 -37.00 4.12
CA ALA A 586 28.51 -37.55 4.99
C ALA A 586 29.89 -37.46 4.31
N SER A 587 30.01 -37.83 3.01
CA SER A 587 31.25 -37.73 2.27
C SER A 587 31.80 -36.30 2.17
N ARG A 588 30.93 -35.30 2.02
CA ARG A 588 31.33 -33.88 2.01
C ARG A 588 31.93 -33.44 3.36
N PHE A 589 31.37 -33.91 4.47
CA PHE A 589 31.92 -33.60 5.80
C PHE A 589 33.25 -34.30 6.08
N GLU A 590 33.47 -35.50 5.52
CA GLU A 590 34.77 -36.20 5.62
C GLU A 590 35.85 -35.51 4.77
N GLU A 591 35.49 -34.99 3.59
CA GLU A 591 36.39 -34.21 2.75
C GLU A 591 36.79 -32.87 3.39
N GLU A 592 35.81 -32.14 3.96
CA GLU A 592 36.08 -30.87 4.69
C GLU A 592 36.93 -31.10 5.93
N ALA A 593 36.65 -32.16 6.70
CA ALA A 593 37.47 -32.50 7.89
C ALA A 593 38.89 -32.93 7.56
N THR A 594 39.13 -33.50 6.36
CA THR A 594 40.48 -33.88 5.90
C THR A 594 41.25 -32.65 5.40
N LEU A 595 40.57 -31.64 4.86
CA LEU A 595 41.19 -30.37 4.42
C LEU A 595 41.60 -29.50 5.62
N ASP A 596 40.77 -29.44 6.68
CA ASP A 596 41.05 -28.68 7.92
C ASP A 596 42.21 -29.28 8.74
N VAL A 597 42.64 -30.53 8.47
CA VAL A 597 43.78 -31.18 9.14
C VAL A 597 45.09 -30.94 8.35
N LEU A 598 44.99 -30.42 7.12
CA LEU A 598 46.14 -30.17 6.24
C LEU A 598 46.59 -28.70 6.18
N ASP A 599 45.81 -27.77 6.79
CA ASP A 599 46.19 -26.38 7.08
C ASP A 599 46.59 -26.22 8.58
#